data_7079722fce1b899c822c8cb3242a7f11
#
_entry.id   7079722fce1b899c822c8cb3242a7f11
#
_cell.length_a   1.000
_cell.length_b   1.000
_cell.length_c   1.000
_cell.angle_alpha   90.00
_cell.angle_beta   90.00
_cell.angle_gamma   90.00
#
_symmetry.space_group_name_H-M   'P 1'
#
loop_
_entity.id
_entity.type
_entity.pdbx_description
1 polymer ?
#
loop_
_entity_poly.entity_id
_entity_poly.type
_entity_poly.pdbx_seq_one_letter_code
_entity_poly.pdbx_strand_id
1 'polypeptide(L)'
;MAYIEMKHCYKRYQVGDTEIVANRDVNFEIEKGELVIILGASGAGKSTVLNLLGGMDTNDEGEIWIDGANIADYSSHQRTNYRRNDVGFVFQFYNLVSNLTAKENVELASEIVTDALNPEQVLTDVGLAHRLNNFPAQLSGGEQQRVSIARAVAKNPKILLCDEPTGALDYQTGKQVLKILQDMSRQKGATVIIVTHNSSLAPIADRVIHMHDASVKDVVINQHPQDIDSLEY
;
A
#
# COMPACT_ATOMS: atom_id res chain seq x y z
N MET A 1 11.47 -12.37 -14.99
CA MET A 1 11.40 -12.56 -13.54
C MET A 1 10.40 -11.56 -13.05
N ALA A 2 9.43 -12.00 -12.26
CA ALA A 2 8.49 -11.10 -11.62
C ALA A 2 9.22 -10.07 -10.75
N TYR A 3 8.61 -8.89 -10.58
CA TYR A 3 9.17 -7.84 -9.74
C TYR A 3 9.00 -8.14 -8.24
N ILE A 4 7.83 -8.69 -7.88
CA ILE A 4 7.53 -9.21 -6.55
C ILE A 4 7.11 -10.67 -6.70
N GLU A 5 7.63 -11.56 -5.85
CA GLU A 5 7.26 -12.97 -5.83
C GLU A 5 7.22 -13.47 -4.39
N MET A 6 6.09 -14.02 -3.97
CA MET A 6 5.96 -14.76 -2.72
C MET A 6 5.90 -16.26 -3.01
N LYS A 7 6.75 -17.04 -2.33
CA LYS A 7 6.86 -18.50 -2.51
C LYS A 7 6.71 -19.21 -1.18
N HIS A 8 5.69 -20.04 -1.08
CA HIS A 8 5.42 -20.90 0.08
C HIS A 8 5.47 -20.13 1.41
N CYS A 9 4.93 -18.90 1.42
CA CYS A 9 5.02 -18.05 2.59
C CYS A 9 4.00 -18.42 3.66
N TYR A 10 4.51 -18.60 4.88
CA TYR A 10 3.72 -18.82 6.10
C TYR A 10 3.95 -17.72 7.10
N LYS A 11 2.89 -17.35 7.81
CA LYS A 11 2.97 -16.46 8.98
C LYS A 11 2.02 -16.94 10.07
N ARG A 12 2.56 -17.10 11.27
CA ARG A 12 1.83 -17.53 12.46
C ARG A 12 2.02 -16.51 13.58
N TYR A 13 1.00 -16.33 14.39
CA TYR A 13 1.08 -15.51 15.59
C TYR A 13 0.66 -16.33 16.78
N GLN A 14 1.42 -16.23 17.87
CA GLN A 14 1.07 -16.84 19.14
C GLN A 14 0.24 -15.85 19.97
N VAL A 15 -0.99 -16.23 20.31
CA VAL A 15 -1.89 -15.44 21.15
C VAL A 15 -2.25 -16.27 22.38
N GLY A 16 -1.54 -16.06 23.48
CA GLY A 16 -1.62 -16.95 24.65
C GLY A 16 -1.21 -18.38 24.27
N ASP A 17 -2.08 -19.35 24.54
CA ASP A 17 -1.85 -20.77 24.21
C ASP A 17 -2.34 -21.16 22.80
N THR A 18 -2.87 -20.20 22.02
CA THR A 18 -3.42 -20.47 20.68
C THR A 18 -2.50 -19.95 19.60
N GLU A 19 -2.18 -20.80 18.61
CA GLU A 19 -1.51 -20.38 17.38
C GLU A 19 -2.55 -19.97 16.34
N ILE A 20 -2.37 -18.76 15.77
CA ILE A 20 -3.18 -18.23 14.67
C ILE A 20 -2.34 -18.24 13.40
N VAL A 21 -2.75 -19.02 12.40
CA VAL A 21 -2.13 -19.02 11.07
C VAL A 21 -2.71 -17.87 10.25
N ALA A 22 -1.95 -16.78 10.14
CA ALA A 22 -2.37 -15.59 9.42
C ALA A 22 -2.12 -15.67 7.90
N ASN A 23 -1.06 -16.40 7.49
CA ASN A 23 -0.82 -16.77 6.10
C ASN A 23 -0.37 -18.23 6.02
N ARG A 24 -0.92 -18.95 5.03
CA ARG A 24 -0.70 -20.37 4.81
C ARG A 24 -0.39 -20.61 3.35
N ASP A 25 0.83 -21.03 3.06
CA ASP A 25 1.30 -21.35 1.70
C ASP A 25 0.92 -20.28 0.66
N VAL A 26 1.20 -19.02 0.98
CA VAL A 26 0.89 -17.90 0.11
C VAL A 26 1.87 -17.88 -1.06
N ASN A 27 1.33 -17.94 -2.29
CA ASN A 27 2.08 -17.95 -3.55
C ASN A 27 1.44 -16.99 -4.54
N PHE A 28 2.20 -16.01 -5.05
CA PHE A 28 1.81 -15.14 -6.16
C PHE A 28 3.00 -14.36 -6.71
N GLU A 29 2.80 -13.78 -7.89
CA GLU A 29 3.75 -12.92 -8.58
C GLU A 29 3.10 -11.61 -8.98
N ILE A 30 3.88 -10.52 -9.01
CA ILE A 30 3.47 -9.17 -9.45
C ILE A 30 4.55 -8.61 -10.35
N GLU A 31 4.17 -8.02 -11.48
CA GLU A 31 5.08 -7.33 -12.38
C GLU A 31 5.32 -5.88 -11.95
N LYS A 32 6.43 -5.31 -12.39
CA LYS A 32 6.79 -3.93 -12.05
C LYS A 32 5.79 -2.93 -12.63
N GLY A 33 5.35 -1.98 -11.81
CA GLY A 33 4.43 -0.93 -12.22
C GLY A 33 2.96 -1.35 -12.27
N GLU A 34 2.61 -2.60 -11.93
CA GLU A 34 1.21 -3.02 -11.84
C GLU A 34 0.46 -2.31 -10.71
N LEU A 35 -0.81 -2.02 -10.95
CA LEU A 35 -1.81 -1.78 -9.91
C LEU A 35 -2.44 -3.12 -9.54
N VAL A 36 -2.19 -3.57 -8.32
CA VAL A 36 -2.66 -4.86 -7.82
C VAL A 36 -3.69 -4.66 -6.72
N ILE A 37 -4.76 -5.44 -6.75
CA ILE A 37 -5.75 -5.48 -5.68
C ILE A 37 -5.71 -6.86 -5.01
N ILE A 38 -5.54 -6.88 -3.70
CA ILE A 38 -5.67 -8.08 -2.87
C ILE A 38 -7.05 -8.04 -2.21
N LEU A 39 -7.92 -8.93 -2.65
CA LEU A 39 -9.31 -9.03 -2.19
C LEU A 39 -9.49 -10.20 -1.20
N GLY A 40 -10.37 -10.01 -0.25
CA GLY A 40 -10.81 -11.06 0.67
C GLY A 40 -11.60 -10.51 1.84
N ALA A 41 -12.28 -11.37 2.57
CA ALA A 41 -13.01 -11.02 3.78
C ALA A 41 -12.08 -10.49 4.88
N SER A 42 -12.64 -9.82 5.89
CA SER A 42 -11.87 -9.48 7.10
C SER A 42 -11.28 -10.73 7.72
N GLY A 43 -10.02 -10.67 8.17
CA GLY A 43 -9.31 -11.83 8.71
C GLY A 43 -8.73 -12.81 7.69
N ALA A 44 -8.87 -12.58 6.37
CA ALA A 44 -8.32 -13.46 5.35
C ALA A 44 -6.78 -13.41 5.19
N GLY A 45 -6.07 -12.66 6.03
CA GLY A 45 -4.60 -12.57 6.01
C GLY A 45 -4.03 -11.45 5.11
N LYS A 46 -4.88 -10.59 4.50
CA LYS A 46 -4.47 -9.54 3.55
C LYS A 46 -3.48 -8.54 4.12
N SER A 47 -3.80 -7.93 5.28
CA SER A 47 -2.90 -6.96 5.94
C SER A 47 -1.59 -7.60 6.39
N THR A 48 -1.61 -8.91 6.72
CA THR A 48 -0.39 -9.68 7.01
C THR A 48 0.49 -9.76 5.76
N VAL A 49 -0.06 -10.10 4.60
CA VAL A 49 0.68 -10.08 3.31
C VAL A 49 1.28 -8.70 3.07
N LEU A 50 0.50 -7.64 3.26
CA LEU A 50 0.98 -6.26 3.09
C LEU A 50 2.16 -5.95 4.01
N ASN A 51 2.08 -6.35 5.29
CA ASN A 51 3.14 -6.15 6.27
C ASN A 51 4.41 -6.94 5.94
N LEU A 52 4.27 -8.15 5.43
CA LEU A 52 5.39 -8.98 4.96
C LEU A 52 6.08 -8.32 3.75
N LEU A 53 5.33 -7.95 2.73
CA LEU A 53 5.84 -7.26 1.54
C LEU A 53 6.53 -5.94 1.89
N GLY A 54 6.00 -5.21 2.87
CA GLY A 54 6.57 -3.96 3.34
C GLY A 54 7.74 -4.10 4.31
N GLY A 55 8.12 -5.31 4.69
CA GLY A 55 9.18 -5.54 5.68
C GLY A 55 8.85 -5.00 7.07
N MET A 56 7.56 -4.82 7.38
CA MET A 56 7.07 -4.45 8.72
C MET A 56 7.09 -5.67 9.66
N ASP A 57 6.89 -6.85 9.08
CA ASP A 57 6.95 -8.15 9.75
C ASP A 57 7.85 -9.11 8.95
N THR A 58 8.10 -10.29 9.50
CA THR A 58 8.86 -11.38 8.86
C THR A 58 7.99 -12.61 8.70
N ASN A 59 8.14 -13.32 7.59
CA ASN A 59 7.55 -14.65 7.42
C ASN A 59 8.27 -15.69 8.29
N ASP A 60 7.55 -16.76 8.64
CA ASP A 60 8.11 -17.88 9.41
C ASP A 60 8.74 -18.93 8.47
N GLU A 61 8.19 -19.08 7.26
CA GLU A 61 8.66 -20.00 6.23
C GLU A 61 8.45 -19.36 4.84
N GLY A 62 9.19 -19.84 3.84
CA GLY A 62 9.08 -19.40 2.45
C GLY A 62 9.96 -18.20 2.12
N GLU A 63 9.80 -17.70 0.89
CA GLU A 63 10.65 -16.65 0.32
C GLU A 63 9.80 -15.48 -0.16
N ILE A 64 10.34 -14.26 -0.04
CA ILE A 64 9.74 -13.02 -0.53
C ILE A 64 10.76 -12.29 -1.37
N TRP A 65 10.66 -12.42 -2.68
CA TRP A 65 11.56 -11.78 -3.64
C TRP A 65 11.00 -10.45 -4.09
N ILE A 66 11.82 -9.40 -4.03
CA ILE A 66 11.48 -8.05 -4.51
C ILE A 66 12.68 -7.50 -5.26
N ASP A 67 12.50 -7.16 -6.53
CA ASP A 67 13.55 -6.63 -7.42
C ASP A 67 14.82 -7.52 -7.41
N GLY A 68 14.62 -8.84 -7.38
CA GLY A 68 15.71 -9.83 -7.37
C GLY A 68 16.38 -10.08 -6.01
N ALA A 69 15.92 -9.47 -4.93
CA ALA A 69 16.41 -9.68 -3.57
C ALA A 69 15.38 -10.42 -2.69
N ASN A 70 15.80 -11.44 -1.96
CA ASN A 70 14.95 -12.13 -0.98
C ASN A 70 14.90 -11.31 0.33
N ILE A 71 13.83 -10.58 0.55
CA ILE A 71 13.66 -9.73 1.75
C ILE A 71 13.38 -10.54 3.03
N ALA A 72 13.00 -11.83 2.90
CA ALA A 72 12.83 -12.74 4.04
C ALA A 72 14.16 -12.90 4.84
N ASP A 73 15.29 -12.83 4.14
CA ASP A 73 16.64 -12.97 4.73
C ASP A 73 17.20 -11.64 5.30
N TYR A 74 16.46 -10.54 5.17
CA TYR A 74 16.93 -9.24 5.60
C TYR A 74 17.08 -9.14 7.12
N SER A 75 18.24 -8.64 7.56
CA SER A 75 18.44 -8.19 8.94
C SER A 75 17.50 -7.01 9.27
N SER A 76 17.32 -6.71 10.54
CA SER A 76 16.54 -5.55 10.99
C SER A 76 16.98 -4.23 10.35
N HIS A 77 18.30 -4.04 10.18
CA HIS A 77 18.87 -2.86 9.53
C HIS A 77 18.52 -2.80 8.03
N GLN A 78 18.63 -3.92 7.32
CA GLN A 78 18.28 -3.99 5.91
C GLN A 78 16.78 -3.75 5.68
N ARG A 79 15.89 -4.32 6.52
CA ARG A 79 14.45 -4.03 6.48
C ARG A 79 14.14 -2.55 6.73
N THR A 80 14.87 -1.92 7.67
CA THR A 80 14.71 -0.48 7.92
C THR A 80 15.09 0.35 6.70
N ASN A 81 16.20 0.02 6.03
CA ASN A 81 16.62 0.70 4.80
C ASN A 81 15.65 0.46 3.65
N TYR A 82 15.14 -0.76 3.49
CA TYR A 82 14.13 -1.12 2.51
C TYR A 82 12.84 -0.29 2.71
N ARG A 83 12.29 -0.25 3.93
CA ARG A 83 11.12 0.60 4.24
C ARG A 83 11.39 2.08 4.02
N ARG A 84 12.60 2.54 4.31
CA ARG A 84 12.98 3.94 4.13
C ARG A 84 12.98 4.34 2.67
N ASN A 85 13.63 3.55 1.81
CA ASN A 85 13.94 3.97 0.44
C ASN A 85 12.95 3.46 -0.61
N ASP A 86 12.41 2.25 -0.43
CA ASP A 86 11.68 1.57 -1.50
C ASP A 86 10.17 1.51 -1.27
N VAL A 87 9.69 1.63 -0.01
CA VAL A 87 8.28 1.39 0.33
C VAL A 87 7.59 2.63 0.86
N GLY A 88 6.46 2.98 0.27
CA GLY A 88 5.47 3.90 0.84
C GLY A 88 4.30 3.13 1.45
N PHE A 89 3.82 3.55 2.62
CA PHE A 89 2.64 2.98 3.27
C PHE A 89 1.51 3.98 3.37
N VAL A 90 0.31 3.55 2.99
CA VAL A 90 -0.96 4.24 3.19
C VAL A 90 -1.86 3.36 4.04
N PHE A 91 -2.23 3.83 5.22
CA PHE A 91 -3.04 3.08 6.18
C PHE A 91 -4.50 3.54 6.16
N GLN A 92 -5.40 2.68 6.61
CA GLN A 92 -6.82 2.97 6.80
C GLN A 92 -7.05 4.14 7.77
N PHE A 93 -6.32 4.15 8.88
CA PHE A 93 -6.26 5.28 9.82
C PHE A 93 -5.05 6.11 9.43
N TYR A 94 -5.25 7.31 9.01
CA TYR A 94 -4.29 8.21 8.34
C TYR A 94 -2.90 8.30 8.99
N ASN A 95 -2.80 8.02 10.31
CA ASN A 95 -1.56 8.01 11.11
C ASN A 95 -0.75 9.32 10.97
N LEU A 96 -1.46 10.45 10.88
CA LEU A 96 -0.82 11.75 10.85
C LEU A 96 -0.40 12.16 12.26
N VAL A 97 0.72 12.86 12.33
CA VAL A 97 1.20 13.47 13.57
C VAL A 97 0.36 14.73 13.83
N SER A 98 -0.45 14.70 14.91
CA SER A 98 -1.52 15.67 15.15
C SER A 98 -1.05 17.12 15.41
N ASN A 99 0.17 17.29 15.88
CA ASN A 99 0.80 18.59 16.17
C ASN A 99 1.71 19.11 15.03
N LEU A 100 1.67 18.46 13.87
CA LEU A 100 2.33 18.90 12.64
C LEU A 100 1.28 19.27 11.60
N THR A 101 1.57 20.27 10.79
CA THR A 101 0.76 20.67 9.63
C THR A 101 0.76 19.58 8.55
N ALA A 102 -0.09 19.73 7.53
CA ALA A 102 -0.09 18.84 6.38
C ALA A 102 1.29 18.78 5.71
N LYS A 103 1.92 19.94 5.50
CA LYS A 103 3.26 20.04 4.92
C LYS A 103 4.31 19.35 5.79
N GLU A 104 4.36 19.65 7.08
CA GLU A 104 5.32 19.03 8.01
C GLU A 104 5.15 17.52 8.16
N ASN A 105 3.91 17.01 8.08
CA ASN A 105 3.65 15.56 8.04
C ASN A 105 4.28 14.89 6.80
N VAL A 106 4.31 15.57 5.66
CA VAL A 106 4.93 15.07 4.43
C VAL A 106 6.45 15.23 4.49
N GLU A 107 6.94 16.36 5.00
CA GLU A 107 8.37 16.65 5.18
C GLU A 107 9.08 15.59 6.03
N LEU A 108 8.45 15.12 7.12
CA LEU A 108 9.00 14.05 7.96
C LEU A 108 9.41 12.80 7.16
N ALA A 109 8.66 12.46 6.11
CA ALA A 109 8.96 11.29 5.31
C ALA A 109 10.00 11.60 4.21
N SER A 110 10.01 12.81 3.68
CA SER A 110 10.96 13.23 2.66
C SER A 110 12.37 13.45 3.21
N GLU A 111 12.51 13.94 4.45
CA GLU A 111 13.81 14.20 5.09
C GLU A 111 14.67 12.95 5.32
N ILE A 112 14.08 11.77 5.35
CA ILE A 112 14.80 10.52 5.62
C ILE A 112 15.35 9.83 4.37
N VAL A 113 15.08 10.35 3.17
CA VAL A 113 15.51 9.78 1.88
C VAL A 113 16.26 10.83 1.04
N THR A 114 17.15 10.35 0.17
CA THR A 114 17.97 11.23 -0.67
C THR A 114 17.24 11.76 -1.90
N ASP A 115 16.36 10.94 -2.49
CA ASP A 115 15.66 11.24 -3.75
C ASP A 115 14.20 11.65 -3.52
N ALA A 116 13.94 12.36 -2.41
CA ALA A 116 12.61 12.81 -2.05
C ALA A 116 12.02 13.77 -3.09
N LEU A 117 10.72 13.66 -3.31
CA LEU A 117 9.96 14.65 -4.05
C LEU A 117 9.69 15.89 -3.18
N ASN A 118 9.46 17.03 -3.81
CA ASN A 118 9.14 18.26 -3.09
C ASN A 118 7.78 18.12 -2.38
N PRO A 119 7.71 18.29 -1.04
CA PRO A 119 6.48 18.09 -0.26
C PRO A 119 5.32 18.99 -0.70
N GLU A 120 5.58 20.25 -1.03
CA GLU A 120 4.53 21.19 -1.47
C GLU A 120 3.98 20.79 -2.84
N GLN A 121 4.86 20.32 -3.74
CA GLN A 121 4.42 19.85 -5.06
C GLN A 121 3.57 18.58 -4.91
N VAL A 122 3.99 17.61 -4.09
CA VAL A 122 3.21 16.39 -3.86
C VAL A 122 1.85 16.69 -3.24
N LEU A 123 1.78 17.62 -2.28
CA LEU A 123 0.50 18.07 -1.71
C LEU A 123 -0.38 18.79 -2.75
N THR A 124 0.23 19.53 -3.66
CA THR A 124 -0.48 20.15 -4.78
C THR A 124 -1.05 19.09 -5.74
N ASP A 125 -0.26 18.08 -6.07
CA ASP A 125 -0.65 16.96 -6.95
C ASP A 125 -1.84 16.16 -6.39
N VAL A 126 -1.95 16.07 -5.05
CA VAL A 126 -3.12 15.45 -4.40
C VAL A 126 -4.26 16.44 -4.08
N GLY A 127 -4.21 17.66 -4.65
CA GLY A 127 -5.27 18.67 -4.54
C GLY A 127 -5.31 19.42 -3.19
N LEU A 128 -4.20 19.48 -2.44
CA LEU A 128 -4.11 20.10 -1.12
C LEU A 128 -3.24 21.36 -1.06
N ALA A 129 -2.98 22.03 -2.19
CA ALA A 129 -2.19 23.28 -2.23
C ALA A 129 -2.71 24.36 -1.26
N HIS A 130 -4.02 24.40 -1.02
CA HIS A 130 -4.67 25.37 -0.14
C HIS A 130 -4.70 24.95 1.36
N ARG A 131 -4.13 23.77 1.69
CA ARG A 131 -4.15 23.14 3.03
C ARG A 131 -2.77 22.94 3.66
N LEU A 132 -1.71 23.40 3.05
CA LEU A 132 -0.32 23.16 3.47
C LEU A 132 -0.08 23.39 4.96
N ASN A 133 -0.63 24.47 5.49
CA ASN A 133 -0.43 24.91 6.87
C ASN A 133 -1.54 24.48 7.83
N ASN A 134 -2.48 23.62 7.38
CA ASN A 134 -3.55 23.13 8.26
C ASN A 134 -3.05 21.93 9.07
N PHE A 135 -3.45 21.88 10.34
CA PHE A 135 -3.25 20.72 11.20
C PHE A 135 -4.27 19.61 10.90
N PRO A 136 -3.98 18.34 11.21
CA PRO A 136 -4.93 17.24 10.96
C PRO A 136 -6.35 17.48 11.49
N ALA A 137 -6.48 18.08 12.66
CA ALA A 137 -7.80 18.41 13.24
C ALA A 137 -8.63 19.43 12.43
N GLN A 138 -8.00 20.14 11.48
CA GLN A 138 -8.63 21.13 10.62
C GLN A 138 -8.94 20.56 9.22
N LEU A 139 -8.62 19.29 8.99
CA LEU A 139 -8.79 18.59 7.72
C LEU A 139 -9.95 17.60 7.81
N SER A 140 -10.73 17.48 6.75
CA SER A 140 -11.70 16.40 6.58
C SER A 140 -10.98 15.03 6.51
N GLY A 141 -11.70 13.93 6.74
CA GLY A 141 -11.12 12.58 6.63
C GLY A 141 -10.46 12.32 5.28
N GLY A 142 -11.09 12.76 4.18
CA GLY A 142 -10.51 12.63 2.85
C GLY A 142 -9.28 13.51 2.62
N GLU A 143 -9.23 14.71 3.20
CA GLU A 143 -8.04 15.56 3.16
C GLU A 143 -6.90 14.91 3.96
N GLN A 144 -7.18 14.35 5.15
CA GLN A 144 -6.19 13.61 5.95
C GLN A 144 -5.65 12.40 5.20
N GLN A 145 -6.51 11.64 4.51
CA GLN A 145 -6.08 10.52 3.68
C GLN A 145 -5.16 10.97 2.53
N ARG A 146 -5.50 12.06 1.85
CA ARG A 146 -4.63 12.62 0.81
C ARG A 146 -3.28 13.11 1.37
N VAL A 147 -3.24 13.67 2.57
CA VAL A 147 -1.95 13.98 3.27
C VAL A 147 -1.17 12.70 3.56
N SER A 148 -1.83 11.62 4.01
CA SER A 148 -1.19 10.33 4.24
C SER A 148 -0.59 9.74 2.96
N ILE A 149 -1.31 9.83 1.84
CA ILE A 149 -0.80 9.43 0.51
C ILE A 149 0.37 10.32 0.09
N ALA A 150 0.23 11.64 0.21
CA ALA A 150 1.32 12.58 -0.10
C ALA A 150 2.59 12.25 0.69
N ARG A 151 2.46 11.95 1.98
CA ARG A 151 3.57 11.51 2.83
C ARG A 151 4.23 10.23 2.33
N ALA A 152 3.44 9.24 1.90
CA ALA A 152 3.97 7.99 1.35
C ALA A 152 4.68 8.22 0.00
N VAL A 153 4.09 9.05 -0.87
CA VAL A 153 4.58 9.37 -2.22
C VAL A 153 5.82 10.27 -2.19
N ALA A 154 5.92 11.20 -1.23
CA ALA A 154 7.05 12.14 -1.12
C ALA A 154 8.40 11.45 -0.97
N LYS A 155 8.43 10.21 -0.49
CA LYS A 155 9.62 9.37 -0.46
C LYS A 155 10.07 8.89 -1.84
N ASN A 156 9.28 9.12 -2.90
CA ASN A 156 9.51 8.57 -4.24
C ASN A 156 9.65 7.03 -4.25
N PRO A 157 8.70 6.29 -3.63
CA PRO A 157 8.84 4.86 -3.41
C PRO A 157 8.67 4.06 -4.71
N LYS A 158 9.35 2.90 -4.79
CA LYS A 158 9.16 1.93 -5.88
C LYS A 158 7.86 1.12 -5.70
N ILE A 159 7.46 0.92 -4.45
CA ILE A 159 6.28 0.14 -4.05
C ILE A 159 5.41 0.99 -3.12
N LEU A 160 4.13 1.09 -3.44
CA LEU A 160 3.14 1.75 -2.60
C LEU A 160 2.15 0.72 -2.07
N LEU A 161 2.11 0.55 -0.76
CA LEU A 161 1.28 -0.43 -0.06
C LEU A 161 0.13 0.29 0.64
N CYS A 162 -1.11 -0.06 0.28
CA CYS A 162 -2.31 0.61 0.75
C CYS A 162 -3.25 -0.38 1.46
N ASP A 163 -3.48 -0.18 2.74
CA ASP A 163 -4.42 -0.99 3.53
C ASP A 163 -5.74 -0.25 3.66
N GLU A 164 -6.79 -0.72 2.98
CA GLU A 164 -8.15 -0.14 2.95
C GLU A 164 -8.16 1.39 2.74
N PRO A 165 -7.50 1.94 1.70
CA PRO A 165 -7.24 3.37 1.58
C PRO A 165 -8.50 4.24 1.44
N THR A 166 -9.64 3.63 1.14
CA THR A 166 -10.94 4.30 0.97
C THR A 166 -11.99 3.88 2.00
N GLY A 167 -11.66 2.98 2.92
CA GLY A 167 -12.62 2.34 3.82
C GLY A 167 -13.35 3.30 4.78
N ALA A 168 -12.80 4.49 5.04
CA ALA A 168 -13.40 5.51 5.91
C ALA A 168 -13.89 6.75 5.14
N LEU A 169 -13.97 6.69 3.79
CA LEU A 169 -14.27 7.83 2.93
C LEU A 169 -15.64 7.68 2.26
N ASP A 170 -16.26 8.83 1.97
CA ASP A 170 -17.41 8.86 1.06
C ASP A 170 -17.00 8.51 -0.38
N TYR A 171 -17.97 8.17 -1.21
CA TYR A 171 -17.76 7.74 -2.59
C TYR A 171 -16.88 8.71 -3.42
N GLN A 172 -17.21 10.00 -3.39
CA GLN A 172 -16.52 11.02 -4.22
C GLN A 172 -15.05 11.16 -3.79
N THR A 173 -14.83 11.24 -2.50
CA THR A 173 -13.48 11.33 -1.92
C THR A 173 -12.70 10.04 -2.14
N GLY A 174 -13.34 8.87 -2.00
CA GLY A 174 -12.72 7.57 -2.29
C GLY A 174 -12.26 7.48 -3.74
N LYS A 175 -13.09 7.94 -4.69
CA LYS A 175 -12.75 7.97 -6.13
C LYS A 175 -11.52 8.84 -6.41
N GLN A 176 -11.43 10.01 -5.78
CA GLN A 176 -10.25 10.88 -5.90
C GLN A 176 -8.98 10.21 -5.38
N VAL A 177 -9.06 9.54 -4.23
CA VAL A 177 -7.93 8.79 -3.65
C VAL A 177 -7.50 7.67 -4.58
N LEU A 178 -8.42 6.87 -5.11
CA LEU A 178 -8.12 5.78 -6.03
C LEU A 178 -7.51 6.30 -7.35
N LYS A 179 -7.95 7.46 -7.84
CA LYS A 179 -7.35 8.10 -9.02
C LYS A 179 -5.87 8.42 -8.78
N ILE A 180 -5.55 9.02 -7.64
CA ILE A 180 -4.15 9.31 -7.28
C ILE A 180 -3.32 8.02 -7.27
N LEU A 181 -3.83 6.94 -6.65
CA LEU A 181 -3.13 5.66 -6.59
C LEU A 181 -2.97 5.02 -7.97
N GLN A 182 -3.99 5.08 -8.84
CA GLN A 182 -3.91 4.62 -10.21
C GLN A 182 -2.88 5.43 -11.02
N ASP A 183 -2.85 6.75 -10.87
CA ASP A 183 -1.88 7.62 -11.55
C ASP A 183 -0.44 7.35 -11.08
N MET A 184 -0.22 6.98 -9.83
CA MET A 184 1.08 6.53 -9.33
C MET A 184 1.60 5.30 -10.09
N SER A 185 0.73 4.33 -10.37
CA SER A 185 1.09 3.16 -11.18
C SER A 185 1.28 3.57 -12.66
N ARG A 186 0.28 4.21 -13.27
CA ARG A 186 0.24 4.47 -14.73
C ARG A 186 1.25 5.52 -15.20
N GLN A 187 1.44 6.59 -14.43
CA GLN A 187 2.24 7.74 -14.85
C GLN A 187 3.63 7.74 -14.22
N LYS A 188 3.78 7.24 -12.97
CA LYS A 188 5.06 7.23 -12.26
C LYS A 188 5.75 5.88 -12.29
N GLY A 189 5.06 4.81 -12.73
CA GLY A 189 5.61 3.46 -12.81
C GLY A 189 5.86 2.79 -11.46
N ALA A 190 5.27 3.31 -10.37
CA ALA A 190 5.32 2.66 -9.06
C ALA A 190 4.45 1.40 -9.07
N THR A 191 4.88 0.34 -8.40
CA THR A 191 4.02 -0.83 -8.16
C THR A 191 3.10 -0.50 -7.00
N VAL A 192 1.78 -0.50 -7.24
CA VAL A 192 0.77 -0.13 -6.24
C VAL A 192 -0.02 -1.37 -5.83
N ILE A 193 -0.04 -1.67 -4.54
CA ILE A 193 -0.78 -2.81 -3.99
C ILE A 193 -1.83 -2.29 -3.01
N ILE A 194 -3.10 -2.54 -3.32
CA ILE A 194 -4.25 -2.14 -2.50
C ILE A 194 -4.87 -3.38 -1.89
N VAL A 195 -4.92 -3.44 -0.58
CA VAL A 195 -5.70 -4.42 0.18
C VAL A 195 -7.09 -3.85 0.44
N THR A 196 -8.13 -4.59 0.09
CA THR A 196 -9.51 -4.18 0.33
C THR A 196 -10.46 -5.38 0.38
N HIS A 197 -11.64 -5.17 0.95
CA HIS A 197 -12.78 -6.09 0.86
C HIS A 197 -13.79 -5.66 -0.22
N ASN A 198 -13.60 -4.51 -0.86
CA ASN A 198 -14.48 -3.99 -1.91
C ASN A 198 -14.12 -4.59 -3.27
N SER A 199 -14.91 -5.58 -3.72
CA SER A 199 -14.71 -6.25 -5.01
C SER A 199 -15.02 -5.37 -6.22
N SER A 200 -15.77 -4.26 -6.04
CA SER A 200 -16.07 -3.31 -7.13
C SER A 200 -14.81 -2.63 -7.67
N LEU A 201 -13.69 -2.67 -6.94
CA LEU A 201 -12.41 -2.11 -7.40
C LEU A 201 -11.62 -3.04 -8.34
N ALA A 202 -11.99 -4.33 -8.42
CA ALA A 202 -11.27 -5.29 -9.27
C ALA A 202 -11.05 -4.83 -10.72
N PRO A 203 -12.02 -4.15 -11.39
CA PRO A 203 -11.85 -3.75 -12.79
C PRO A 203 -10.70 -2.77 -13.07
N ILE A 204 -10.25 -1.97 -12.08
CA ILE A 204 -9.16 -1.00 -12.30
C ILE A 204 -7.76 -1.61 -12.17
N ALA A 205 -7.65 -2.82 -11.61
CA ALA A 205 -6.38 -3.49 -11.36
C ALA A 205 -5.86 -4.23 -12.59
N ASP A 206 -4.54 -4.30 -12.74
CA ASP A 206 -3.87 -5.20 -13.69
C ASP A 206 -3.95 -6.65 -13.22
N ARG A 207 -3.90 -6.82 -11.90
CA ARG A 207 -3.92 -8.14 -11.24
C ARG A 207 -4.78 -8.08 -9.99
N VAL A 208 -5.62 -9.10 -9.82
CA VAL A 208 -6.44 -9.29 -8.62
C VAL A 208 -6.05 -10.60 -7.96
N ILE A 209 -5.66 -10.53 -6.69
CA ILE A 209 -5.29 -11.68 -5.86
C ILE A 209 -6.41 -11.90 -4.87
N HIS A 210 -7.12 -13.01 -4.98
CA HIS A 210 -8.19 -13.36 -4.05
C HIS A 210 -7.65 -14.18 -2.89
N MET A 211 -7.83 -13.67 -1.67
CA MET A 211 -7.44 -14.37 -0.44
C MET A 211 -8.65 -14.91 0.31
N HIS A 212 -8.52 -16.13 0.81
CA HIS A 212 -9.51 -16.80 1.65
C HIS A 212 -8.80 -17.73 2.65
N ASP A 213 -9.21 -17.70 3.92
CA ASP A 213 -8.65 -18.55 4.98
C ASP A 213 -7.12 -18.58 4.99
N ALA A 214 -6.51 -17.40 5.05
CA ALA A 214 -5.07 -17.22 5.12
C ALA A 214 -4.28 -17.68 3.87
N SER A 215 -4.94 -18.05 2.78
CA SER A 215 -4.32 -18.58 1.54
C SER A 215 -4.77 -17.79 0.31
N VAL A 216 -3.98 -17.86 -0.77
CA VAL A 216 -4.39 -17.37 -2.09
C VAL A 216 -5.31 -18.42 -2.72
N LYS A 217 -6.54 -18.00 -3.05
CA LYS A 217 -7.53 -18.84 -3.71
C LYS A 217 -7.31 -18.88 -5.23
N ASP A 218 -7.15 -17.70 -5.83
CA ASP A 218 -6.90 -17.52 -7.25
C ASP A 218 -6.25 -16.16 -7.54
N VAL A 219 -5.64 -16.03 -8.70
CA VAL A 219 -5.04 -14.82 -9.23
C VAL A 219 -5.61 -14.55 -10.62
N VAL A 220 -6.23 -13.39 -10.79
CA VAL A 220 -6.81 -12.97 -12.07
C VAL A 220 -5.98 -11.85 -12.68
N ILE A 221 -5.52 -12.02 -13.92
CA ILE A 221 -4.82 -10.99 -14.69
C ILE A 221 -5.85 -10.30 -15.59
N ASN A 222 -5.94 -8.99 -15.48
CA ASN A 222 -6.82 -8.17 -16.30
C ASN A 222 -6.04 -7.60 -17.48
N GLN A 223 -6.41 -7.99 -18.69
CA GLN A 223 -5.75 -7.53 -19.92
C GLN A 223 -6.12 -6.08 -20.30
N HIS A 224 -7.23 -5.58 -19.79
CA HIS A 224 -7.78 -4.26 -20.11
C HIS A 224 -8.31 -3.58 -18.84
N PRO A 225 -7.41 -3.16 -17.92
CA PRO A 225 -7.85 -2.48 -16.70
C PRO A 225 -8.51 -1.14 -17.03
N GLN A 226 -9.63 -0.88 -16.35
CA GLN A 226 -10.43 0.32 -16.54
C GLN A 226 -9.80 1.54 -15.85
N ASP A 227 -10.11 2.73 -16.37
CA ASP A 227 -9.85 3.95 -15.62
C ASP A 227 -10.88 4.11 -14.49
N ILE A 228 -10.43 4.56 -13.32
CA ILE A 228 -11.30 4.77 -12.16
C ILE A 228 -12.43 5.75 -12.46
N ASP A 229 -12.22 6.69 -13.38
CA ASP A 229 -13.24 7.66 -13.76
C ASP A 229 -14.44 7.02 -14.47
N SER A 230 -14.24 5.86 -15.11
CA SER A 230 -15.30 5.08 -15.75
C SER A 230 -16.01 4.09 -14.80
N LEU A 231 -15.51 3.92 -13.57
CA LEU A 231 -16.02 2.95 -12.61
C LEU A 231 -17.17 3.56 -11.79
N GLU A 232 -18.29 2.84 -11.73
CA GLU A 232 -19.35 3.04 -10.73
C GLU A 232 -19.21 1.94 -9.67
N TYR A 233 -18.85 2.30 -8.43
CA TYR A 233 -18.59 1.32 -7.36
C TYR A 233 -19.21 1.73 -6.02
#